data_86a480f27331366c35a9509e280ed338
#
_entry.id   86a480f27331366c35a9509e280ed338
#
_cell.length_a   1.000
_cell.length_b   1.000
_cell.length_c   1.000
_cell.angle_alpha   90.00
_cell.angle_beta   90.00
_cell.angle_gamma   90.00
#
_symmetry.space_group_name_H-M   'P 1'
#
loop_
_entity.id
_entity.type
_entity.pdbx_description
1 polymer ?
#
loop_
_entity_poly.entity_id
_entity_poly.type
_entity_poly.pdbx_seq_one_letter_code
_entity_poly.pdbx_strand_id
1 'polypeptide(L)'
;MPKIVITHKVKDIETWLKGKEERIAALSPFASHVTDHVAMDGTNNVAITAEVHDMAAAQTTLAAPPPEMAAAMERHGVIQPVAVHIEK
;
A
#
# COMPACT_ATOMS: atom_id res chain seq x y z
N MET A 1 6.37 11.22 13.41
CA MET A 1 5.76 9.92 13.11
C MET A 1 6.61 9.21 12.05
N PRO A 2 6.91 7.91 12.24
CA PRO A 2 7.70 7.21 11.24
C PRO A 2 6.93 7.03 9.95
N LYS A 3 7.67 6.93 8.86
CA LYS A 3 7.10 6.65 7.55
C LYS A 3 7.26 5.17 7.21
N ILE A 4 6.34 4.67 6.40
CA ILE A 4 6.48 3.34 5.79
C ILE A 4 6.49 3.49 4.27
N VAL A 5 7.13 2.54 3.61
CA VAL A 5 7.11 2.41 2.15
C VAL A 5 6.66 1.00 1.83
N ILE A 6 5.58 0.88 1.09
CA ILE A 6 5.03 -0.41 0.66
C ILE A 6 5.32 -0.53 -0.83
N THR A 7 6.00 -1.60 -1.23
CA THR A 7 6.37 -1.83 -2.63
C THR A 7 5.82 -3.16 -3.14
N HIS A 8 5.37 -3.16 -4.38
CA HIS A 8 4.93 -4.38 -5.06
C HIS A 8 4.82 -4.11 -6.56
N LYS A 9 4.47 -5.13 -7.33
CA LYS A 9 4.13 -4.99 -8.74
C LYS A 9 2.61 -4.99 -8.89
N VAL A 10 2.13 -4.50 -10.03
CA VAL A 10 0.71 -4.53 -10.37
C VAL A 10 0.53 -5.04 -11.79
N LYS A 11 -0.65 -5.56 -12.07
CA LYS A 11 -1.00 -6.04 -13.42
C LYS A 11 -1.20 -4.89 -14.38
N ASP A 12 -1.80 -3.78 -13.91
CA ASP A 12 -2.09 -2.60 -14.69
C ASP A 12 -2.04 -1.36 -13.81
N ILE A 13 -1.18 -0.40 -14.17
CA ILE A 13 -0.96 0.82 -13.39
C ILE A 13 -2.24 1.64 -13.27
N GLU A 14 -2.96 1.82 -14.37
CA GLU A 14 -4.16 2.67 -14.36
C GLU A 14 -5.26 2.09 -13.47
N THR A 15 -5.46 0.78 -13.53
CA THR A 15 -6.40 0.09 -12.65
C THR A 15 -6.02 0.27 -11.19
N TRP A 16 -4.73 0.14 -10.87
CA TRP A 16 -4.23 0.33 -9.53
C TRP A 16 -4.45 1.76 -9.03
N LEU A 17 -4.16 2.76 -9.87
CA LEU A 17 -4.35 4.17 -9.49
C LEU A 17 -5.81 4.50 -9.20
N LYS A 18 -6.76 3.87 -9.87
CA LYS A 18 -8.19 4.06 -9.58
C LYS A 18 -8.59 3.61 -8.19
N GLY A 19 -7.80 2.74 -7.55
CA GLY A 19 -8.03 2.27 -6.20
C GLY A 19 -7.49 3.18 -5.10
N LYS A 20 -7.00 4.37 -5.41
CA LYS A 20 -6.36 5.27 -4.47
C LYS A 20 -7.23 5.57 -3.24
N GLU A 21 -8.49 5.95 -3.46
CA GLU A 21 -9.40 6.30 -2.36
C GLU A 21 -9.62 5.11 -1.43
N GLU A 22 -9.75 3.91 -1.99
CA GLU A 22 -9.93 2.70 -1.21
C GLU A 22 -8.68 2.37 -0.40
N ARG A 23 -7.49 2.60 -0.96
CA ARG A 23 -6.23 2.42 -0.23
C ARG A 23 -6.11 3.39 0.92
N ILE A 24 -6.43 4.67 0.70
CA ILE A 24 -6.40 5.68 1.75
C ILE A 24 -7.31 5.27 2.90
N ALA A 25 -8.54 4.84 2.59
CA ALA A 25 -9.50 4.40 3.58
C ALA A 25 -8.99 3.18 4.36
N ALA A 26 -8.42 2.19 3.66
CA ALA A 26 -7.93 0.96 4.27
C ALA A 26 -6.76 1.22 5.23
N LEU A 27 -5.91 2.19 4.94
CA LEU A 27 -4.74 2.52 5.76
C LEU A 27 -5.05 3.53 6.85
N SER A 28 -6.17 4.24 6.76
CA SER A 28 -6.52 5.33 7.67
C SER A 28 -6.54 4.97 9.17
N PRO A 29 -6.88 3.73 9.59
CA PRO A 29 -6.83 3.38 11.01
C PRO A 29 -5.44 3.51 11.64
N PHE A 30 -4.37 3.42 10.86
CA PHE A 30 -3.01 3.48 11.40
C PHE A 30 -2.07 4.42 10.65
N ALA A 31 -2.49 5.03 9.55
CA ALA A 31 -1.61 5.88 8.75
C ALA A 31 -2.37 7.04 8.08
N SER A 32 -1.61 8.08 7.74
CA SER A 32 -2.10 9.26 7.05
C SER A 32 -1.10 9.67 5.97
N HIS A 33 -1.43 10.68 5.17
CA HIS A 33 -0.56 11.19 4.10
C HIS A 33 -0.15 10.07 3.15
N VAL A 34 -1.12 9.24 2.78
CA VAL A 34 -0.90 8.12 1.85
C VAL A 34 -0.66 8.68 0.44
N THR A 35 0.48 8.33 -0.13
CA THR A 35 0.88 8.82 -1.46
C THR A 35 1.26 7.64 -2.35
N ASP A 36 0.66 7.57 -3.52
CA ASP A 36 0.98 6.55 -4.52
C ASP A 36 2.13 7.01 -5.40
N HIS A 37 3.01 6.08 -5.76
CA HIS A 37 4.16 6.34 -6.62
C HIS A 37 4.23 5.26 -7.69
N VAL A 38 4.56 5.67 -8.91
CA VAL A 38 4.81 4.73 -10.02
C VAL A 38 6.28 4.76 -10.37
N ALA A 39 6.80 3.68 -10.97
CA ALA A 39 8.19 3.61 -11.34
C ALA A 39 8.50 4.57 -12.48
N MET A 40 9.60 5.31 -12.34
CA MET A 40 10.03 6.26 -13.35
C MET A 40 10.49 5.57 -14.64
N ASP A 41 10.87 4.31 -14.55
CA ASP A 41 11.36 3.55 -15.70
C ASP A 41 10.24 2.91 -16.55
N GLY A 42 8.97 3.16 -16.22
CA GLY A 42 7.84 2.65 -16.97
C GLY A 42 7.46 1.21 -16.66
N THR A 43 8.10 0.58 -15.69
CA THR A 43 7.72 -0.78 -15.27
C THR A 43 6.46 -0.76 -14.42
N ASN A 44 5.93 -1.95 -14.12
CA ASN A 44 4.72 -2.10 -13.27
C ASN A 44 5.07 -2.18 -11.78
N ASN A 45 6.21 -1.65 -11.38
CA ASN A 45 6.58 -1.52 -9.98
C ASN A 45 5.94 -0.25 -9.42
N VAL A 46 5.33 -0.36 -8.25
CA VAL A 46 4.69 0.78 -7.58
C VAL A 46 5.11 0.84 -6.12
N ALA A 47 4.94 2.00 -5.52
CA ALA A 47 5.22 2.20 -4.11
C ALA A 47 4.14 3.07 -3.48
N ILE A 48 3.86 2.81 -2.22
CA ILE A 48 2.95 3.63 -1.41
C ILE A 48 3.77 4.13 -0.22
N THR A 49 3.76 5.44 0.02
CA THR A 49 4.36 6.01 1.22
C THR A 49 3.26 6.53 2.13
N ALA A 50 3.48 6.44 3.44
CA ALA A 50 2.52 6.95 4.41
C ALA A 50 3.23 7.27 5.73
N GLU A 51 2.61 8.14 6.52
CA GLU A 51 3.06 8.42 7.88
C GLU A 51 2.22 7.59 8.84
N VAL A 52 2.88 6.85 9.75
CA VAL A 52 2.23 5.90 10.64
C VAL A 52 2.04 6.52 12.01
N HIS A 53 0.80 6.57 12.49
CA HIS A 53 0.49 7.05 13.83
C HIS A 53 0.18 5.91 14.81
N ASP A 54 0.08 4.67 14.34
CA ASP A 54 -0.10 3.48 15.17
C ASP A 54 0.68 2.32 14.55
N MET A 55 1.95 2.20 14.94
CA MET A 55 2.87 1.21 14.36
C MET A 55 2.45 -0.23 14.67
N ALA A 56 1.91 -0.48 15.86
CA ALA A 56 1.46 -1.82 16.22
C ALA A 56 0.31 -2.29 15.31
N ALA A 57 -0.66 -1.42 15.06
CA ALA A 57 -1.75 -1.71 14.16
C ALA A 57 -1.26 -1.88 12.72
N ALA A 58 -0.32 -1.05 12.27
CA ALA A 58 0.26 -1.16 10.94
C ALA A 58 0.95 -2.51 10.74
N GLN A 59 1.79 -2.92 11.69
CA GLN A 59 2.50 -4.19 11.61
C GLN A 59 1.54 -5.38 11.57
N THR A 60 0.53 -5.38 12.44
CA THR A 60 -0.46 -6.46 12.48
C THR A 60 -1.26 -6.54 11.19
N THR A 61 -1.77 -5.41 10.71
CA THR A 61 -2.62 -5.39 9.52
C THR A 61 -1.84 -5.74 8.25
N LEU A 62 -0.62 -5.22 8.11
CA LEU A 62 0.16 -5.44 6.90
C LEU A 62 0.79 -6.83 6.86
N ALA A 63 1.05 -7.46 8.02
CA ALA A 63 1.54 -8.83 8.08
C ALA A 63 0.47 -9.86 7.72
N ALA A 64 -0.80 -9.57 8.07
CA ALA A 64 -1.92 -10.47 7.80
C ALA A 64 -3.14 -9.62 7.42
N PRO A 65 -3.23 -9.15 6.16
CA PRO A 65 -4.33 -8.29 5.74
C PRO A 65 -5.69 -8.94 5.97
N PRO A 66 -6.67 -8.18 6.50
CA PRO A 66 -8.02 -8.70 6.66
C PRO A 66 -8.65 -9.01 5.29
N PRO A 67 -9.70 -9.85 5.26
CA PRO A 67 -10.32 -10.28 3.98
C PRO A 67 -10.74 -9.14 3.06
N GLU A 68 -11.27 -8.05 3.59
CA GLU A 68 -11.67 -6.90 2.76
C GLU A 68 -10.46 -6.24 2.10
N MET A 69 -9.36 -6.13 2.82
CA MET A 69 -8.12 -5.55 2.29
C MET A 69 -7.52 -6.48 1.24
N ALA A 70 -7.48 -7.78 1.50
CA ALA A 70 -6.98 -8.77 0.54
C ALA A 70 -7.81 -8.74 -0.75
N ALA A 71 -9.14 -8.64 -0.65
CA ALA A 71 -10.01 -8.56 -1.80
C ALA A 71 -9.78 -7.27 -2.60
N ALA A 72 -9.57 -6.14 -1.90
CA ALA A 72 -9.26 -4.86 -2.55
C ALA A 72 -7.93 -4.93 -3.30
N MET A 73 -6.91 -5.53 -2.70
CA MET A 73 -5.61 -5.72 -3.34
C MET A 73 -5.76 -6.52 -4.65
N GLU A 74 -6.55 -7.58 -4.62
CA GLU A 74 -6.80 -8.38 -5.81
C GLU A 74 -7.51 -7.58 -6.90
N ARG A 75 -8.54 -6.81 -6.53
CA ARG A 75 -9.26 -5.94 -7.49
C ARG A 75 -8.33 -4.89 -8.10
N HIS A 76 -7.38 -4.38 -7.33
CA HIS A 76 -6.41 -3.38 -7.80
C HIS A 76 -5.27 -3.99 -8.61
N GLY A 77 -5.24 -5.31 -8.74
CA GLY A 77 -4.25 -6.01 -9.55
C GLY A 77 -2.88 -6.14 -8.87
N VAL A 78 -2.83 -6.16 -7.54
CA VAL A 78 -1.57 -6.30 -6.80
C VAL A 78 -0.99 -7.68 -7.03
N ILE A 79 0.30 -7.73 -7.36
CA ILE A 79 1.06 -8.97 -7.57
C ILE A 79 1.98 -9.17 -6.36
N GLN A 80 1.86 -10.32 -5.70
CA GLN A 80 2.72 -10.67 -4.58
C GLN A 80 4.16 -10.94 -5.07
N PRO A 81 5.18 -10.74 -4.24
CA PRO A 81 5.09 -10.33 -2.84
C PRO A 81 4.94 -8.83 -2.64
N VAL A 82 4.38 -8.46 -1.49
CA VAL A 82 4.33 -7.07 -1.04
C VAL A 82 5.40 -6.89 0.03
N ALA A 83 6.28 -5.92 -0.16
CA ALA A 83 7.33 -5.61 0.80
C ALA A 83 7.00 -4.32 1.53
N VAL A 84 7.24 -4.29 2.84
CA VAL A 84 7.02 -3.11 3.68
C VAL A 84 8.33 -2.72 4.32
N HIS A 85 8.70 -1.45 4.16
CA HIS A 85 9.90 -0.88 4.75
C HIS A 85 9.48 0.20 5.75
N ILE A 86 10.18 0.25 6.88
CA ILE A 86 9.91 1.20 7.96
C ILE A 86 11.07 2.18 8.05
N GLU A 87 10.78 3.46 8.17
CA GLU A 87 11.78 4.50 8.38
C GLU A 87 12.60 4.23 9.64
N LYS A 88 13.91 4.40 9.54
CA LYS A 88 14.84 4.27 10.67
C LYS A 88 15.48 5.59 11.06
#